data_2b3cfc2d97220cd033e184482cb06935
#
_entry.id   2b3cfc2d97220cd033e184482cb06935
#
_cell.length_a   1.000
_cell.length_b   1.000
_cell.length_c   1.000
_cell.angle_alpha   90.00
_cell.angle_beta   90.00
_cell.angle_gamma   90.00
#
_symmetry.space_group_name_H-M   'P 1'
#
loop_
_entity.id
_entity.type
_entity.pdbx_description
1 polymer ?
#
loop_
_entity_poly.entity_id
_entity_poly.type
_entity_poly.pdbx_seq_one_letter_code
_entity_poly.pdbx_strand_id
1 'polypeptide(L)'
;ADVEALPTGALRVTVRRSKTDQEGRGFVKVIGRARDPQACPVECLRRWREAAGITAGPLFRPIDRHGHVGRRALTGASVALVVKRAARSAGLDPTRLAGHSLRSGFATSMSMAGAPLPEIMQQTGHRSAQMAMRYVQEADRLRQNHTVRAGL
;
A
#
# COMPACT_ATOMS: atom_id res chain seq x y z
N ALA A 1 2.89 2.52 20.15
CA ALA A 1 2.15 2.99 18.97
C ALA A 1 2.29 1.97 17.84
N ASP A 2 1.28 1.89 16.96
CA ASP A 2 1.36 0.97 15.81
C ASP A 2 2.15 1.57 14.64
N VAL A 3 2.43 2.87 14.69
CA VAL A 3 3.27 3.58 13.72
C VAL A 3 4.29 4.43 14.48
N GLU A 4 5.55 4.23 14.18
CA GLU A 4 6.69 4.88 14.84
C GLU A 4 7.64 5.42 13.77
N ALA A 5 8.19 6.62 14.00
CA ALA A 5 9.26 7.15 13.18
C ALA A 5 10.59 6.52 13.59
N LEU A 6 11.36 6.06 12.61
CA LEU A 6 12.71 5.54 12.82
C LEU A 6 13.74 6.66 12.68
N PRO A 7 14.95 6.54 13.27
CA PRO A 7 16.05 7.50 13.10
C PRO A 7 16.44 7.71 11.64
N THR A 8 16.22 6.71 10.78
CA THR A 8 16.46 6.77 9.32
C THR A 8 15.43 7.64 8.57
N GLY A 9 14.43 8.18 9.27
CA GLY A 9 13.30 8.89 8.67
C GLY A 9 12.25 8.00 8.04
N ALA A 10 12.38 6.67 8.10
CA ALA A 10 11.36 5.72 7.70
C ALA A 10 10.28 5.56 8.78
N LEU A 11 9.16 4.93 8.44
CA LEU A 11 8.13 4.52 9.39
C LEU A 11 8.20 3.02 9.65
N ARG A 12 8.15 2.65 10.92
CA ARG A 12 7.87 1.30 11.36
C ARG A 12 6.38 1.16 11.64
N VAL A 13 5.74 0.23 10.95
CA VAL A 13 4.29 -0.04 11.08
C VAL A 13 4.11 -1.44 11.63
N THR A 14 3.52 -1.53 12.83
CA THR A 14 3.17 -2.81 13.47
C THR A 14 1.73 -3.18 13.13
N VAL A 15 1.55 -4.27 12.42
CA VAL A 15 0.23 -4.86 12.14
C VAL A 15 -0.02 -5.97 13.16
N ARG A 16 -0.83 -5.69 14.17
CA ARG A 16 -1.07 -6.63 15.29
C ARG A 16 -1.88 -7.84 14.89
N ARG A 17 -2.82 -7.68 13.97
CA ARG A 17 -3.70 -8.74 13.46
C ARG A 17 -4.02 -8.51 11.99
N SER A 18 -4.15 -9.57 11.23
CA SER A 18 -4.65 -9.54 9.86
C SER A 18 -5.61 -10.71 9.62
N LYS A 19 -6.39 -10.65 8.53
CA LYS A 19 -7.29 -11.76 8.14
C LYS A 19 -6.58 -13.11 8.01
N THR A 20 -5.31 -13.10 7.64
CA THR A 20 -4.50 -14.30 7.41
C THR A 20 -3.64 -14.67 8.61
N ASP A 21 -3.68 -13.90 9.68
CA ASP A 21 -2.92 -14.12 10.90
C ASP A 21 -3.88 -14.57 12.03
N GLN A 22 -4.30 -15.82 11.93
CA GLN A 22 -5.23 -16.42 12.89
C GLN A 22 -4.62 -16.57 14.29
N GLU A 23 -3.29 -16.73 14.37
CA GLU A 23 -2.55 -16.87 15.63
C GLU A 23 -2.23 -15.53 16.29
N GLY A 24 -2.50 -14.41 15.61
CA GLY A 24 -2.25 -13.07 16.15
C GLY A 24 -0.77 -12.74 16.38
N ARG A 25 0.15 -13.38 15.64
CA ARG A 25 1.60 -13.12 15.75
C ARG A 25 1.97 -11.71 15.31
N GLY A 26 1.12 -11.12 14.48
CA GLY A 26 1.38 -9.81 13.88
C GLY A 26 2.59 -9.80 12.94
N PHE A 27 2.90 -8.66 12.41
CA PHE A 27 4.13 -8.43 11.64
C PHE A 27 4.48 -6.94 11.60
N VAL A 28 5.74 -6.68 11.30
CA VAL A 28 6.26 -5.31 11.17
C VAL A 28 6.53 -5.02 9.70
N LYS A 29 6.18 -3.81 9.27
CA LYS A 29 6.56 -3.24 7.97
C LYS A 29 7.39 -2.00 8.18
N VAL A 30 8.37 -1.80 7.30
CA VAL A 30 9.13 -0.56 7.22
C VAL A 30 8.73 0.15 5.93
N ILE A 31 8.35 1.42 6.05
CA ILE A 31 7.96 2.26 4.92
C ILE A 31 9.03 3.35 4.82
N GLY A 32 9.82 3.29 3.74
CA GLY A 32 10.86 4.26 3.46
C GLY A 32 10.31 5.58 2.93
N ARG A 33 11.17 6.60 2.88
CA ARG A 33 10.87 7.86 2.21
C ARG A 33 10.98 7.67 0.69
N ALA A 34 10.05 8.27 -0.05
CA ALA A 34 10.16 8.35 -1.50
C ALA A 34 11.06 9.54 -1.91
N ARG A 35 11.59 9.50 -3.13
CA ARG A 35 12.38 10.61 -3.70
C ARG A 35 11.53 11.85 -3.90
N ASP A 36 10.29 11.68 -4.37
CA ASP A 36 9.33 12.77 -4.51
C ASP A 36 8.63 13.03 -3.17
N PRO A 37 8.81 14.22 -2.55
CA PRO A 37 8.15 14.56 -1.29
C PRO A 37 6.63 14.60 -1.39
N GLN A 38 6.06 14.89 -2.57
CA GLN A 38 4.61 14.93 -2.76
C GLN A 38 3.98 13.54 -2.78
N ALA A 39 4.70 12.55 -3.31
CA ALA A 39 4.30 11.15 -3.33
C ALA A 39 4.87 10.33 -2.16
N CYS A 40 5.68 10.95 -1.28
CA CYS A 40 6.31 10.28 -0.15
C CYS A 40 5.28 9.88 0.92
N PRO A 41 5.07 8.58 1.20
CA PRO A 41 4.08 8.12 2.16
C PRO A 41 4.35 8.62 3.58
N VAL A 42 5.63 8.76 3.96
CA VAL A 42 6.06 9.30 5.26
C VAL A 42 5.64 10.75 5.40
N GLU A 43 5.93 11.56 4.38
CA GLU A 43 5.62 12.98 4.36
C GLU A 43 4.11 13.23 4.24
N CYS A 44 3.40 12.44 3.45
CA CYS A 44 1.94 12.49 3.36
C CYS A 44 1.29 12.18 4.70
N LEU A 45 1.80 11.18 5.43
CA LEU A 45 1.28 10.85 6.76
C LEU A 45 1.54 11.95 7.78
N ARG A 46 2.74 12.56 7.76
CA ARG A 46 3.09 13.69 8.63
C ARG A 46 2.12 14.86 8.41
N ARG A 47 1.98 15.31 7.16
CA ARG A 47 1.06 16.39 6.77
C ARG A 47 -0.39 16.09 7.16
N TRP A 48 -0.84 14.86 6.93
CA TRP A 48 -2.18 14.43 7.34
C TRP A 48 -2.38 14.53 8.84
N ARG A 49 -1.45 14.03 9.64
CA ARG A 49 -1.54 14.08 11.10
C ARG A 49 -1.61 15.52 11.62
N GLU A 50 -0.78 16.39 11.07
CA GLU A 50 -0.76 17.83 11.42
C GLU A 50 -2.08 18.50 11.04
N ALA A 51 -2.50 18.38 9.77
CA ALA A 51 -3.74 19.00 9.29
C ALA A 51 -4.98 18.52 10.03
N ALA A 52 -5.01 17.25 10.44
CA ALA A 52 -6.13 16.63 11.15
C ALA A 52 -6.02 16.71 12.68
N GLY A 53 -4.96 17.29 13.24
CA GLY A 53 -4.73 17.39 14.68
C GLY A 53 -4.63 16.02 15.37
N ILE A 54 -4.08 15.00 14.70
CA ILE A 54 -4.08 13.63 15.21
C ILE A 54 -2.86 13.38 16.09
N THR A 55 -3.05 13.35 17.39
CA THR A 55 -2.03 13.00 18.38
C THR A 55 -2.11 11.53 18.83
N ALA A 56 -3.33 10.96 18.85
CA ALA A 56 -3.58 9.59 19.30
C ALA A 56 -4.79 8.96 18.57
N GLY A 57 -4.91 7.64 18.69
CA GLY A 57 -6.02 6.86 18.12
C GLY A 57 -5.83 6.53 16.62
N PRO A 58 -6.92 6.28 15.88
CA PRO A 58 -6.86 5.89 14.49
C PRO A 58 -6.22 6.97 13.62
N LEU A 59 -5.31 6.57 12.73
CA LEU A 59 -4.65 7.48 11.79
C LEU A 59 -5.57 7.89 10.65
N PHE A 60 -6.31 6.95 10.08
CA PHE A 60 -7.21 7.22 8.95
C PHE A 60 -8.63 7.38 9.47
N ARG A 61 -9.16 8.59 9.32
CA ARG A 61 -10.46 9.02 9.84
C ARG A 61 -11.33 9.57 8.72
N PRO A 62 -12.66 9.45 8.81
CA PRO A 62 -13.54 10.08 7.84
C PRO A 62 -13.47 11.61 7.95
N ILE A 63 -13.65 12.26 6.82
CA ILE A 63 -13.86 13.72 6.71
C ILE A 63 -15.27 13.92 6.21
N ASP A 64 -16.05 14.75 6.88
CA ASP A 64 -17.39 15.11 6.43
C ASP A 64 -17.37 16.15 5.28
N ARG A 65 -18.55 16.49 4.76
CA ARG A 65 -18.69 17.47 3.69
C ARG A 65 -18.26 18.92 4.08
N HIS A 66 -18.14 19.18 5.38
CA HIS A 66 -17.74 20.49 5.93
C HIS A 66 -16.24 20.54 6.28
N GLY A 67 -15.50 19.45 6.05
CA GLY A 67 -14.08 19.34 6.35
C GLY A 67 -13.75 18.89 7.76
N HIS A 68 -14.74 18.52 8.59
CA HIS A 68 -14.47 18.06 9.94
C HIS A 68 -13.94 16.62 9.95
N VAL A 69 -12.85 16.40 10.68
CA VAL A 69 -12.22 15.09 10.84
C VAL A 69 -12.92 14.32 11.97
N GLY A 70 -13.46 13.15 11.63
CA GLY A 70 -14.12 12.29 12.61
C GLY A 70 -13.14 11.66 13.61
N ARG A 71 -13.65 11.07 14.69
CA ARG A 71 -12.82 10.41 15.72
C ARG A 71 -12.63 8.91 15.49
N ARG A 72 -13.49 8.27 14.70
CA ARG A 72 -13.46 6.83 14.44
C ARG A 72 -12.55 6.50 13.27
N ALA A 73 -12.10 5.25 13.19
CA ALA A 73 -11.36 4.77 12.03
C ALA A 73 -12.25 4.71 10.77
N LEU A 74 -11.64 4.91 9.61
CA LEU A 74 -12.27 4.58 8.33
C LEU A 74 -12.64 3.11 8.29
N THR A 75 -13.80 2.81 7.71
CA THR A 75 -14.21 1.44 7.40
C THR A 75 -13.51 0.94 6.13
N GLY A 76 -13.43 -0.38 5.94
CA GLY A 76 -12.91 -0.95 4.70
C GLY A 76 -13.66 -0.48 3.46
N ALA A 77 -14.99 -0.29 3.56
CA ALA A 77 -15.82 0.29 2.50
C ALA A 77 -15.40 1.73 2.18
N SER A 78 -15.16 2.55 3.20
CA SER A 78 -14.68 3.93 3.01
C SER A 78 -13.31 3.97 2.35
N VAL A 79 -12.39 3.06 2.72
CA VAL A 79 -11.08 2.93 2.05
C VAL A 79 -11.26 2.59 0.57
N ALA A 80 -12.16 1.65 0.22
CA ALA A 80 -12.43 1.31 -1.16
C ALA A 80 -12.97 2.52 -1.96
N LEU A 81 -13.83 3.34 -1.36
CA LEU A 81 -14.32 4.58 -1.99
C LEU A 81 -13.21 5.59 -2.23
N VAL A 82 -12.26 5.76 -1.29
CA VAL A 82 -11.08 6.61 -1.47
C VAL A 82 -10.24 6.14 -2.66
N VAL A 83 -9.96 4.83 -2.74
CA VAL A 83 -9.21 4.24 -3.87
C VAL A 83 -9.93 4.48 -5.20
N LYS A 84 -11.25 4.26 -5.26
CA LYS A 84 -12.05 4.48 -6.47
C LYS A 84 -12.09 5.96 -6.88
N ARG A 85 -12.11 6.89 -5.93
CA ARG A 85 -12.06 8.33 -6.20
C ARG A 85 -10.69 8.70 -6.79
N ALA A 86 -9.60 8.25 -6.19
CA ALA A 86 -8.25 8.48 -6.69
C ALA A 86 -8.07 7.91 -8.10
N ALA A 87 -8.61 6.72 -8.36
CA ALA A 87 -8.60 6.11 -9.70
C ALA A 87 -9.31 6.99 -10.74
N ARG A 88 -10.52 7.50 -10.44
CA ARG A 88 -11.22 8.43 -11.34
C ARG A 88 -10.40 9.67 -11.63
N SER A 89 -9.80 10.27 -10.60
CA SER A 89 -8.96 11.47 -10.76
C SER A 89 -7.72 11.21 -11.62
N ALA A 90 -7.25 9.96 -11.66
CA ALA A 90 -6.15 9.52 -12.52
C ALA A 90 -6.60 9.02 -13.90
N GLY A 91 -7.87 9.14 -14.28
CA GLY A 91 -8.42 8.66 -15.56
C GLY A 91 -8.53 7.13 -15.66
N LEU A 92 -8.46 6.41 -14.53
CA LEU A 92 -8.57 4.95 -14.50
C LEU A 92 -10.00 4.50 -14.25
N ASP A 93 -10.37 3.31 -14.75
CA ASP A 93 -11.68 2.70 -14.47
C ASP A 93 -11.79 2.31 -12.98
N PRO A 94 -12.65 2.99 -12.20
CA PRO A 94 -12.78 2.72 -10.78
C PRO A 94 -13.54 1.44 -10.46
N THR A 95 -14.26 0.85 -11.43
CA THR A 95 -15.08 -0.36 -11.20
C THR A 95 -14.21 -1.55 -10.87
N ARG A 96 -13.03 -1.62 -11.48
CA ARG A 96 -12.05 -2.71 -11.34
C ARG A 96 -11.09 -2.53 -10.17
N LEU A 97 -11.17 -1.42 -9.42
CA LEU A 97 -10.21 -1.06 -8.38
C LEU A 97 -10.84 -1.05 -6.99
N ALA A 98 -10.10 -1.60 -6.02
CA ALA A 98 -10.45 -1.66 -4.61
C ALA A 98 -9.15 -1.62 -3.77
N GLY A 99 -9.29 -1.71 -2.45
CA GLY A 99 -8.10 -1.73 -1.55
C GLY A 99 -7.11 -2.84 -1.86
N HIS A 100 -7.59 -4.02 -2.33
CA HIS A 100 -6.70 -5.12 -2.74
C HIS A 100 -5.87 -4.79 -3.99
N SER A 101 -6.40 -3.96 -4.88
CA SER A 101 -5.69 -3.55 -6.11
C SER A 101 -4.41 -2.76 -5.82
N LEU A 102 -4.37 -1.99 -4.74
CA LEU A 102 -3.16 -1.29 -4.30
C LEU A 102 -2.05 -2.27 -3.92
N ARG A 103 -2.40 -3.36 -3.22
CA ARG A 103 -1.44 -4.41 -2.86
C ARG A 103 -0.93 -5.16 -4.09
N SER A 104 -1.82 -5.48 -5.02
CA SER A 104 -1.47 -6.14 -6.29
C SER A 104 -0.56 -5.25 -7.12
N GLY A 105 -0.95 -4.00 -7.34
CA GLY A 105 -0.16 -3.02 -8.08
C GLY A 105 1.23 -2.81 -7.48
N PHE A 106 1.32 -2.71 -6.14
CA PHE A 106 2.61 -2.60 -5.45
C PHE A 106 3.49 -3.82 -5.70
N ALA A 107 2.94 -5.05 -5.59
CA ALA A 107 3.68 -6.29 -5.86
C ALA A 107 4.21 -6.33 -7.29
N THR A 108 3.37 -5.98 -8.28
CA THR A 108 3.76 -5.89 -9.69
C THR A 108 4.85 -4.83 -9.90
N SER A 109 4.70 -3.64 -9.30
CA SER A 109 5.70 -2.56 -9.42
C SER A 109 7.05 -2.95 -8.82
N MET A 110 7.08 -3.62 -7.66
CA MET A 110 8.31 -4.14 -7.07
C MET A 110 8.97 -5.16 -8.00
N SER A 111 8.19 -6.09 -8.57
CA SER A 111 8.70 -7.07 -9.52
C SER A 111 9.26 -6.39 -10.77
N MET A 112 8.56 -5.39 -11.31
CA MET A 112 9.06 -4.60 -12.44
C MET A 112 10.36 -3.86 -12.12
N ALA A 113 10.55 -3.44 -10.90
CA ALA A 113 11.81 -2.84 -10.41
C ALA A 113 12.92 -3.88 -10.15
N GLY A 114 12.66 -5.17 -10.34
CA GLY A 114 13.64 -6.25 -10.17
C GLY A 114 13.77 -6.75 -8.74
N ALA A 115 12.85 -6.40 -7.84
CA ALA A 115 12.88 -6.91 -6.47
C ALA A 115 12.71 -8.44 -6.43
N PRO A 116 13.49 -9.16 -5.63
CA PRO A 116 13.35 -10.60 -5.50
C PRO A 116 12.06 -10.99 -4.79
N LEU A 117 11.51 -12.17 -5.15
CA LEU A 117 10.24 -12.65 -4.62
C LEU A 117 10.12 -12.60 -3.08
N PRO A 118 11.16 -12.96 -2.29
CA PRO A 118 11.10 -12.87 -0.83
C PRO A 118 10.82 -11.45 -0.33
N GLU A 119 11.41 -10.42 -0.93
CA GLU A 119 11.18 -9.02 -0.56
C GLU A 119 9.76 -8.58 -0.89
N ILE A 120 9.26 -8.98 -2.08
CA ILE A 120 7.86 -8.74 -2.47
C ILE A 120 6.92 -9.37 -1.45
N MET A 121 7.16 -10.63 -1.08
CA MET A 121 6.36 -11.34 -0.08
C MET A 121 6.42 -10.68 1.30
N GLN A 122 7.60 -10.31 1.75
CA GLN A 122 7.80 -9.62 3.03
C GLN A 122 7.03 -8.31 3.06
N GLN A 123 7.14 -7.49 2.03
CA GLN A 123 6.51 -6.16 2.00
C GLN A 123 5.01 -6.24 1.77
N THR A 124 4.52 -7.17 0.96
CA THR A 124 3.10 -7.35 0.71
C THR A 124 2.40 -8.22 1.76
N GLY A 125 3.14 -9.04 2.51
CA GLY A 125 2.61 -9.99 3.49
C GLY A 125 1.96 -11.23 2.83
N HIS A 126 2.43 -11.65 1.65
CA HIS A 126 2.01 -12.92 1.07
C HIS A 126 2.66 -14.08 1.81
N ARG A 127 1.86 -15.03 2.28
CA ARG A 127 2.35 -16.26 2.91
C ARG A 127 2.68 -17.36 1.89
N SER A 128 2.04 -17.34 0.72
CA SER A 128 2.24 -18.29 -0.36
C SER A 128 3.12 -17.69 -1.46
N ALA A 129 4.25 -18.34 -1.74
CA ALA A 129 5.11 -17.99 -2.87
C ALA A 129 4.36 -18.11 -4.20
N GLN A 130 3.48 -19.11 -4.34
CA GLN A 130 2.67 -19.31 -5.54
C GLN A 130 1.73 -18.11 -5.81
N MET A 131 1.12 -17.55 -4.76
CA MET A 131 0.29 -16.35 -4.92
C MET A 131 1.10 -15.10 -5.29
N ALA A 132 2.28 -14.94 -4.70
CA ALA A 132 3.16 -13.81 -5.01
C ALA A 132 3.78 -13.95 -6.42
N MET A 133 4.07 -15.17 -6.86
CA MET A 133 4.63 -15.46 -8.19
C MET A 133 3.72 -14.99 -9.33
N ARG A 134 2.40 -14.94 -9.13
CA ARG A 134 1.47 -14.40 -10.16
C ARG A 134 1.81 -12.95 -10.53
N TYR A 135 2.23 -12.14 -9.58
CA TYR A 135 2.61 -10.74 -9.83
C TYR A 135 3.97 -10.64 -10.52
N VAL A 136 4.88 -11.57 -10.24
CA VAL A 136 6.17 -11.67 -10.94
C VAL A 136 5.94 -12.04 -12.40
N GLN A 137 5.12 -13.06 -12.65
CA GLN A 137 4.77 -13.48 -14.02
C GLN A 137 4.06 -12.39 -14.81
N GLU A 138 3.16 -11.64 -14.17
CA GLU A 138 2.50 -10.49 -14.80
C GLU A 138 3.50 -9.39 -15.15
N ALA A 139 4.39 -9.05 -14.23
CA ALA A 139 5.46 -8.09 -14.48
C ALA A 139 6.39 -8.53 -15.61
N ASP A 140 6.75 -9.81 -15.66
CA ASP A 140 7.61 -10.37 -16.70
C ASP A 140 6.93 -10.33 -18.07
N ARG A 141 5.63 -10.61 -18.16
CA ARG A 141 4.85 -10.44 -19.40
C ARG A 141 4.88 -8.99 -19.92
N LEU A 142 4.83 -8.02 -18.99
CA LEU A 142 4.87 -6.60 -19.35
C LEU A 142 6.29 -6.12 -19.72
N ARG A 143 7.33 -6.72 -19.11
CA ARG A 143 8.74 -6.36 -19.36
C ARG A 143 9.35 -7.04 -20.57
N GLN A 144 8.99 -8.29 -20.81
CA GLN A 144 9.65 -9.13 -21.77
C GLN A 144 8.75 -9.35 -22.98
N ASN A 145 9.10 -8.73 -24.08
CA ASN A 145 8.59 -9.16 -25.38
C ASN A 145 9.28 -10.48 -25.74
N HIS A 146 8.67 -11.60 -25.34
CA HIS A 146 9.22 -12.94 -25.58
C HIS A 146 9.34 -13.26 -27.06
N THR A 147 8.54 -12.65 -27.92
CA THR A 147 8.62 -12.80 -29.38
C THR A 147 9.90 -12.20 -29.93
N VAL A 148 10.31 -11.02 -29.46
CA VAL A 148 11.61 -10.42 -29.82
C VAL A 148 12.78 -11.29 -29.39
N ARG A 149 12.71 -11.89 -28.17
CA ARG A 149 13.76 -12.82 -27.70
C ARG A 149 13.80 -14.13 -28.51
N ALA A 150 12.67 -14.55 -29.06
CA ALA A 150 12.57 -15.72 -29.92
C ALA A 150 13.01 -15.43 -31.37
N GLY A 151 13.38 -14.17 -31.67
CA GLY A 151 13.80 -13.79 -33.05
C GLY A 151 12.63 -13.67 -34.02
N LEU A 152 11.41 -13.46 -33.54
CA LEU A 152 10.19 -13.24 -34.34
C LEU A 152 9.86 -11.75 -34.43
#